data_f1ab32028ca0bb8cc00d08de479561bf
#
_entry.id   f1ab32028ca0bb8cc00d08de479561bf
#
_cell.length_a   1.000
_cell.length_b   1.000
_cell.length_c   1.000
_cell.angle_alpha   90.00
_cell.angle_beta   90.00
_cell.angle_gamma   90.00
#
_symmetry.space_group_name_H-M   'P 1'
#
loop_
_entity.id
_entity.type
_entity.pdbx_description
1 polymer ?
#
loop_
_entity_poly.entity_id
_entity_poly.type
_entity_poly.pdbx_seq_one_letter_code
_entity_poly.pdbx_strand_id
1 'polypeptide(L)'
;MGGGKVLDKEAKVDEIVRGLQKYWNYRAPSYSQSNIEELNNFKRDAWLKILLSNAPKKEKLKVLDVGAGPGLFSILMSLAGHEVTAVDISSEMIENAKENAKQYDVNINFVQVDGINLPFEDKSFDFIISRNVLWNLEYPKEALKEWKRLLKDDGHVTYFDANWCLHLFDEEQNEKVNEDMKNVETLFNEDMENKEILRNYYKETKSKEILELGAIAKKLVLSKEVRPAWDVKALKECGYDIIKVEEDMGRYVWDEKQKVENKSRPLFMVVAK
;
A
#
# COMPACT_ATOMS: atom_id res chain seq x y z
N MET A 1 -26.60 -29.96 4.62
CA MET A 1 -25.48 -29.66 5.54
C MET A 1 -24.44 -28.69 4.92
N GLY A 2 -24.83 -27.77 4.05
CA GLY A 2 -23.91 -26.80 3.39
C GLY A 2 -23.96 -25.36 3.95
N GLY A 3 -25.03 -25.01 4.66
CA GLY A 3 -25.22 -23.61 5.09
C GLY A 3 -24.32 -23.12 6.22
N GLY A 4 -23.90 -24.00 7.12
CA GLY A 4 -23.06 -23.60 8.25
C GLY A 4 -21.63 -23.21 7.89
N LYS A 5 -21.04 -23.84 6.84
CA LYS A 5 -19.67 -23.53 6.38
C LYS A 5 -19.59 -22.21 5.61
N VAL A 6 -20.64 -21.81 4.90
CA VAL A 6 -20.67 -20.53 4.15
C VAL A 6 -20.84 -19.37 5.12
N LEU A 7 -21.77 -19.46 6.07
CA LEU A 7 -21.99 -18.44 7.11
C LEU A 7 -20.75 -18.24 8.01
N ASP A 8 -20.00 -19.31 8.30
CA ASP A 8 -18.79 -19.24 9.11
C ASP A 8 -17.62 -18.57 8.33
N LYS A 9 -17.61 -18.73 7.02
CA LYS A 9 -16.62 -18.09 6.14
C LYS A 9 -16.91 -16.60 5.97
N GLU A 10 -18.14 -16.21 5.71
CA GLU A 10 -18.56 -14.81 5.60
C GLU A 10 -18.33 -14.05 6.92
N ALA A 11 -18.67 -14.65 8.07
CA ALA A 11 -18.42 -14.05 9.39
C ALA A 11 -16.92 -13.84 9.67
N LYS A 12 -16.03 -14.73 9.21
CA LYS A 12 -14.57 -14.57 9.32
C LYS A 12 -14.02 -13.47 8.41
N VAL A 13 -14.53 -13.36 7.19
CA VAL A 13 -14.19 -12.27 6.26
C VAL A 13 -14.51 -10.92 6.89
N ASP A 14 -15.74 -10.78 7.40
CA ASP A 14 -16.17 -9.57 8.09
C ASP A 14 -15.28 -9.21 9.30
N GLU A 15 -14.75 -10.21 10.02
CA GLU A 15 -13.84 -9.98 11.14
C GLU A 15 -12.49 -9.44 10.69
N ILE A 16 -11.89 -10.02 9.64
CA ILE A 16 -10.59 -9.58 9.08
C ILE A 16 -10.73 -8.16 8.54
N VAL A 17 -11.72 -7.92 7.69
CA VAL A 17 -11.95 -6.61 7.06
C VAL A 17 -12.19 -5.53 8.12
N ARG A 18 -13.04 -5.79 9.13
CA ARG A 18 -13.27 -4.85 10.24
C ARG A 18 -12.02 -4.61 11.08
N GLY A 19 -11.22 -5.65 11.31
CA GLY A 19 -9.96 -5.51 12.01
C GLY A 19 -8.94 -4.66 11.27
N LEU A 20 -8.82 -4.83 9.95
CA LEU A 20 -7.98 -4.00 9.08
C LEU A 20 -8.48 -2.55 9.06
N GLN A 21 -9.78 -2.33 8.89
CA GLN A 21 -10.36 -0.99 8.92
C GLN A 21 -10.07 -0.27 10.24
N LYS A 22 -10.25 -0.95 11.37
CA LYS A 22 -9.94 -0.41 12.70
C LYS A 22 -8.46 -0.05 12.83
N TYR A 23 -7.56 -0.93 12.36
CA TYR A 23 -6.12 -0.68 12.39
C TYR A 23 -5.76 0.54 11.53
N TRP A 24 -6.26 0.63 10.30
CA TRP A 24 -5.97 1.75 9.41
C TRP A 24 -6.59 3.06 9.88
N ASN A 25 -7.78 3.02 10.51
CA ASN A 25 -8.33 4.19 11.20
C ASN A 25 -7.40 4.69 12.31
N TYR A 26 -6.87 3.78 13.13
CA TYR A 26 -5.90 4.13 14.18
C TYR A 26 -4.61 4.73 13.61
N ARG A 27 -4.13 4.21 12.47
CA ARG A 27 -2.89 4.66 11.83
C ARG A 27 -3.03 5.95 11.01
N ALA A 28 -4.23 6.38 10.71
CA ALA A 28 -4.49 7.49 9.78
C ALA A 28 -3.75 8.79 10.15
N PRO A 29 -3.70 9.27 11.41
CA PRO A 29 -2.99 10.50 11.74
C PRO A 29 -1.48 10.40 11.48
N SER A 30 -0.82 9.31 11.90
CA SER A 30 0.63 9.14 11.70
C SER A 30 0.99 8.94 10.23
N TYR A 31 0.14 8.24 9.46
CA TYR A 31 0.32 8.10 8.01
C TYR A 31 0.09 9.42 7.27
N SER A 32 -0.86 10.26 7.71
CA SER A 32 -1.09 11.58 7.14
C SER A 32 0.14 12.46 7.32
N GLN A 33 0.72 12.50 8.52
CA GLN A 33 1.95 13.22 8.77
C GLN A 33 3.09 12.75 7.87
N SER A 34 3.33 11.45 7.78
CA SER A 34 4.36 10.87 6.90
C SER A 34 4.14 11.24 5.44
N ASN A 35 2.89 11.22 4.95
CA ASN A 35 2.58 11.58 3.57
C ASN A 35 2.85 13.07 3.29
N ILE A 36 2.53 13.95 4.23
CA ILE A 36 2.84 15.38 4.12
C ILE A 36 4.36 15.59 4.11
N GLU A 37 5.11 14.87 4.93
CA GLU A 37 6.57 14.91 4.92
C GLU A 37 7.12 14.43 3.55
N GLU A 38 6.61 13.34 2.98
CA GLU A 38 6.97 12.86 1.64
C GLU A 38 6.64 13.89 0.54
N LEU A 39 5.51 14.58 0.64
CA LEU A 39 5.12 15.65 -0.30
C LEU A 39 6.00 16.91 -0.21
N ASN A 40 6.70 17.12 0.89
CA ASN A 40 7.52 18.30 1.15
C ASN A 40 9.04 18.05 1.09
N ASN A 41 9.45 16.84 0.67
CA ASN A 41 10.85 16.48 0.52
C ASN A 41 11.16 15.86 -0.86
N PHE A 42 12.38 15.33 -1.04
CA PHE A 42 12.83 14.76 -2.32
C PHE A 42 11.94 13.61 -2.84
N LYS A 43 11.17 12.93 -1.97
CA LYS A 43 10.32 11.80 -2.34
C LYS A 43 9.16 12.24 -3.24
N ARG A 44 8.69 13.49 -3.12
CA ARG A 44 7.69 14.06 -4.01
C ARG A 44 8.04 13.89 -5.48
N ASP A 45 9.19 14.42 -5.86
CA ASP A 45 9.64 14.39 -7.25
C ASP A 45 10.02 12.98 -7.69
N ALA A 46 10.62 12.20 -6.79
CA ALA A 46 10.95 10.81 -7.04
C ALA A 46 9.69 9.97 -7.35
N TRP A 47 8.67 10.05 -6.50
CA TRP A 47 7.40 9.34 -6.71
C TRP A 47 6.69 9.80 -7.97
N LEU A 48 6.57 11.12 -8.19
CA LEU A 48 5.92 11.65 -9.38
C LEU A 48 6.61 11.17 -10.66
N LYS A 49 7.93 11.22 -10.71
CA LYS A 49 8.70 10.70 -11.85
C LYS A 49 8.45 9.21 -12.10
N ILE A 50 8.41 8.40 -11.04
CA ILE A 50 8.17 6.97 -11.12
C ILE A 50 6.75 6.70 -11.65
N LEU A 51 5.73 7.35 -11.10
CA LEU A 51 4.35 7.19 -11.53
C LEU A 51 4.17 7.56 -12.99
N LEU A 52 4.61 8.74 -13.40
CA LEU A 52 4.48 9.23 -14.78
C LEU A 52 5.28 8.39 -15.80
N SER A 53 6.44 7.84 -15.41
CA SER A 53 7.25 7.00 -16.31
C SER A 53 6.61 5.63 -16.60
N ASN A 54 5.69 5.17 -15.75
CA ASN A 54 5.01 3.88 -15.88
C ASN A 54 3.52 4.02 -16.29
N ALA A 55 3.01 5.25 -16.35
CA ALA A 55 1.65 5.55 -16.81
C ALA A 55 1.51 5.43 -18.33
N PRO A 56 0.31 5.17 -18.86
CA PRO A 56 0.02 5.30 -20.29
C PRO A 56 0.35 6.72 -20.79
N LYS A 57 0.84 6.81 -22.03
CA LYS A 57 1.18 8.12 -22.63
C LYS A 57 -0.07 8.84 -23.13
N LYS A 58 -0.70 9.57 -22.26
CA LYS A 58 -1.87 10.42 -22.52
C LYS A 58 -1.67 11.77 -21.82
N GLU A 59 -2.19 12.83 -22.42
CA GLU A 59 -2.13 14.18 -21.85
C GLU A 59 -2.89 14.25 -20.52
N LYS A 60 -4.08 13.66 -20.47
CA LYS A 60 -4.92 13.60 -19.27
C LYS A 60 -5.42 12.17 -19.04
N LEU A 61 -5.07 11.60 -17.90
CA LEU A 61 -5.46 10.25 -17.48
C LEU A 61 -6.64 10.31 -16.51
N LYS A 62 -7.50 9.29 -16.56
CA LYS A 62 -8.37 8.91 -15.46
C LYS A 62 -7.63 7.90 -14.58
N VAL A 63 -7.29 8.31 -13.38
CA VAL A 63 -6.47 7.54 -12.44
C VAL A 63 -7.32 7.02 -11.29
N LEU A 64 -7.15 5.75 -10.94
CA LEU A 64 -7.70 5.16 -9.72
C LEU A 64 -6.54 4.85 -8.76
N ASP A 65 -6.58 5.45 -7.57
CA ASP A 65 -5.65 5.15 -6.47
C ASP A 65 -6.34 4.23 -5.48
N VAL A 66 -5.92 2.97 -5.44
CA VAL A 66 -6.55 1.93 -4.59
C VAL A 66 -5.78 1.80 -3.28
N GLY A 67 -6.49 1.97 -2.15
CA GLY A 67 -5.89 2.08 -0.83
C GLY A 67 -5.06 3.36 -0.72
N ALA A 68 -5.67 4.46 -1.13
CA ALA A 68 -4.99 5.76 -1.26
C ALA A 68 -4.41 6.28 0.06
N GLY A 69 -4.88 5.75 1.20
CA GLY A 69 -4.50 6.25 2.52
C GLY A 69 -4.75 7.76 2.63
N PRO A 70 -3.81 8.55 3.19
CA PRO A 70 -3.93 10.00 3.28
C PRO A 70 -3.68 10.74 1.96
N GLY A 71 -3.61 10.05 0.80
CA GLY A 71 -3.71 10.65 -0.52
C GLY A 71 -2.40 11.04 -1.21
N LEU A 72 -1.24 10.51 -0.80
CA LEU A 72 0.06 10.88 -1.41
C LEU A 72 0.03 10.76 -2.94
N PHE A 73 -0.27 9.58 -3.48
CA PHE A 73 -0.26 9.35 -4.92
C PHE A 73 -1.39 10.09 -5.63
N SER A 74 -2.56 10.15 -5.00
CA SER A 74 -3.71 10.91 -5.49
C SER A 74 -3.39 12.39 -5.66
N ILE A 75 -2.74 13.02 -4.68
CA ILE A 75 -2.32 14.41 -4.73
C ILE A 75 -1.28 14.61 -5.83
N LEU A 76 -0.26 13.76 -5.92
CA LEU A 76 0.78 13.85 -6.94
C LEU A 76 0.20 13.78 -8.36
N MET A 77 -0.69 12.84 -8.63
CA MET A 77 -1.31 12.68 -9.95
C MET A 77 -2.28 13.83 -10.27
N SER A 78 -3.00 14.36 -9.27
CA SER A 78 -3.86 15.51 -9.45
C SER A 78 -3.06 16.79 -9.73
N LEU A 79 -1.94 17.03 -9.03
CA LEU A 79 -1.00 18.12 -9.30
C LEU A 79 -0.38 18.02 -10.70
N ALA A 80 -0.22 16.81 -11.23
CA ALA A 80 0.23 16.58 -12.61
C ALA A 80 -0.87 16.79 -13.66
N GLY A 81 -2.09 17.21 -13.27
CA GLY A 81 -3.19 17.56 -14.17
C GLY A 81 -4.11 16.40 -14.54
N HIS A 82 -4.00 15.25 -13.88
CA HIS A 82 -4.83 14.09 -14.15
C HIS A 82 -6.14 14.11 -13.34
N GLU A 83 -7.16 13.39 -13.81
CA GLU A 83 -8.42 13.18 -13.10
C GLU A 83 -8.29 11.99 -12.16
N VAL A 84 -8.41 12.22 -10.86
CA VAL A 84 -8.11 11.20 -9.85
C VAL A 84 -9.35 10.80 -9.05
N THR A 85 -9.57 9.50 -8.94
CA THR A 85 -10.46 8.87 -7.97
C THR A 85 -9.61 8.09 -6.98
N ALA A 86 -9.82 8.32 -5.69
CA ALA A 86 -9.12 7.70 -4.58
C ALA A 86 -10.07 6.85 -3.76
N VAL A 87 -9.70 5.60 -3.51
CA VAL A 87 -10.51 4.69 -2.69
C VAL A 87 -9.70 4.18 -1.50
N ASP A 88 -10.34 4.09 -0.34
CA ASP A 88 -9.78 3.47 0.86
C ASP A 88 -10.89 2.88 1.72
N ILE A 89 -10.60 1.82 2.46
CA ILE A 89 -11.53 1.19 3.39
C ILE A 89 -11.72 2.01 4.67
N SER A 90 -10.70 2.78 5.05
CA SER A 90 -10.65 3.56 6.29
C SER A 90 -11.30 4.93 6.08
N SER A 91 -12.35 5.22 6.87
CA SER A 91 -12.97 6.55 6.90
C SER A 91 -11.98 7.63 7.32
N GLU A 92 -11.13 7.34 8.32
CA GLU A 92 -10.14 8.28 8.84
C GLU A 92 -9.05 8.59 7.80
N MET A 93 -8.64 7.59 6.99
CA MET A 93 -7.72 7.82 5.87
C MET A 93 -8.35 8.75 4.83
N ILE A 94 -9.61 8.52 4.46
CA ILE A 94 -10.34 9.36 3.50
C ILE A 94 -10.48 10.81 4.01
N GLU A 95 -10.82 11.00 5.29
CA GLU A 95 -10.91 12.36 5.85
C GLU A 95 -9.55 13.07 5.86
N ASN A 96 -8.49 12.40 6.30
CA ASN A 96 -7.13 12.96 6.19
C ASN A 96 -6.73 13.27 4.74
N ALA A 97 -7.08 12.39 3.78
CA ALA A 97 -6.79 12.61 2.37
C ALA A 97 -7.51 13.85 1.81
N LYS A 98 -8.76 14.09 2.21
CA LYS A 98 -9.51 15.31 1.85
C LYS A 98 -8.86 16.57 2.41
N GLU A 99 -8.44 16.53 3.68
CA GLU A 99 -7.75 17.64 4.32
C GLU A 99 -6.40 17.93 3.63
N ASN A 100 -5.63 16.88 3.34
CA ASN A 100 -4.36 17.01 2.63
C ASN A 100 -4.58 17.56 1.21
N ALA A 101 -5.54 17.03 0.45
CA ALA A 101 -5.85 17.52 -0.90
C ALA A 101 -6.21 19.01 -0.92
N LYS A 102 -6.95 19.48 0.10
CA LYS A 102 -7.28 20.90 0.27
C LYS A 102 -6.04 21.76 0.51
N GLN A 103 -5.03 21.27 1.25
CA GLN A 103 -3.77 22.01 1.47
C GLN A 103 -2.99 22.22 0.17
N TYR A 104 -3.12 21.31 -0.81
CA TYR A 104 -2.45 21.38 -2.11
C TYR A 104 -3.34 21.94 -3.22
N ASP A 105 -4.54 22.43 -2.89
CA ASP A 105 -5.52 23.00 -3.86
C ASP A 105 -5.81 22.07 -5.04
N VAL A 106 -5.99 20.77 -4.75
CA VAL A 106 -6.32 19.76 -5.76
C VAL A 106 -7.72 19.18 -5.54
N ASN A 107 -8.37 18.80 -6.65
CA ASN A 107 -9.70 18.19 -6.64
C ASN A 107 -9.58 16.67 -6.93
N ILE A 108 -9.99 15.85 -5.99
CA ILE A 108 -9.94 14.40 -6.05
C ILE A 108 -11.29 13.83 -5.64
N ASN A 109 -11.78 12.83 -6.39
CA ASN A 109 -12.99 12.10 -6.02
C ASN A 109 -12.65 11.02 -4.99
N PHE A 110 -13.12 11.17 -3.75
CA PHE A 110 -12.86 10.23 -2.65
C PHE A 110 -14.05 9.31 -2.42
N VAL A 111 -13.82 8.00 -2.39
CA VAL A 111 -14.84 6.97 -2.14
C VAL A 111 -14.36 6.01 -1.06
N GLN A 112 -15.14 5.87 0.02
CA GLN A 112 -14.86 4.87 1.03
C GLN A 112 -15.40 3.51 0.59
N VAL A 113 -14.49 2.59 0.25
CA VAL A 113 -14.82 1.23 -0.20
C VAL A 113 -13.60 0.33 -0.04
N ASP A 114 -13.79 -0.99 0.03
CA ASP A 114 -12.68 -1.94 -0.01
C ASP A 114 -12.01 -1.97 -1.40
N GLY A 115 -10.83 -2.56 -1.50
CA GLY A 115 -10.06 -2.61 -2.76
C GLY A 115 -10.47 -3.75 -3.69
N ILE A 116 -11.56 -4.46 -3.42
CA ILE A 116 -11.96 -5.69 -4.12
C ILE A 116 -13.24 -5.47 -4.93
N ASN A 117 -14.28 -4.88 -4.32
CA ASN A 117 -15.58 -4.65 -4.97
C ASN A 117 -15.76 -3.16 -5.24
N LEU A 118 -15.29 -2.68 -6.38
CA LEU A 118 -15.24 -1.27 -6.69
C LEU A 118 -16.47 -0.83 -7.50
N PRO A 119 -17.22 0.20 -7.07
CA PRO A 119 -18.49 0.59 -7.66
C PRO A 119 -18.30 1.44 -8.94
N PHE A 120 -17.46 0.97 -9.85
CA PHE A 120 -17.18 1.66 -11.11
C PHE A 120 -17.49 0.73 -12.30
N GLU A 121 -17.81 1.34 -13.44
CA GLU A 121 -18.03 0.64 -14.68
C GLU A 121 -16.75 0.01 -15.23
N ASP A 122 -16.89 -1.04 -16.04
CA ASP A 122 -15.79 -1.66 -16.76
C ASP A 122 -15.03 -0.62 -17.59
N LYS A 123 -13.72 -0.79 -17.71
CA LYS A 123 -12.87 0.06 -18.55
C LYS A 123 -13.00 1.56 -18.26
N SER A 124 -13.12 1.92 -16.99
CA SER A 124 -13.29 3.31 -16.53
C SER A 124 -11.98 4.07 -16.43
N PHE A 125 -10.87 3.39 -16.14
CA PHE A 125 -9.60 4.03 -15.79
C PHE A 125 -8.50 3.74 -16.80
N ASP A 126 -7.68 4.77 -17.04
CA ASP A 126 -6.47 4.67 -17.86
C ASP A 126 -5.29 4.13 -17.04
N PHE A 127 -5.26 4.45 -15.74
CA PHE A 127 -4.15 4.11 -14.86
C PHE A 127 -4.66 3.75 -13.47
N ILE A 128 -4.29 2.58 -12.99
CA ILE A 128 -4.55 2.15 -11.61
C ILE A 128 -3.23 2.13 -10.86
N ILE A 129 -3.20 2.80 -9.71
CA ILE A 129 -2.03 2.85 -8.83
C ILE A 129 -2.40 2.34 -7.44
N SER A 130 -1.42 1.75 -6.74
CA SER A 130 -1.61 1.30 -5.37
C SER A 130 -0.27 1.19 -4.64
N ARG A 131 -0.23 1.48 -3.33
CA ARG A 131 0.98 1.35 -2.51
C ARG A 131 0.67 0.70 -1.17
N ASN A 132 1.34 -0.43 -0.88
CA ASN A 132 1.21 -1.15 0.39
C ASN A 132 -0.22 -1.63 0.70
N VAL A 133 -0.94 -2.11 -0.30
CA VAL A 133 -2.34 -2.53 -0.17
C VAL A 133 -2.53 -4.01 -0.38
N LEU A 134 -1.98 -4.57 -1.47
CA LEU A 134 -2.29 -5.93 -1.90
C LEU A 134 -1.93 -6.97 -0.81
N TRP A 135 -0.86 -6.72 -0.04
CA TRP A 135 -0.40 -7.60 1.03
C TRP A 135 -1.46 -7.85 2.12
N ASN A 136 -2.33 -6.88 2.37
CA ASN A 136 -3.33 -6.94 3.43
C ASN A 136 -4.76 -7.26 2.97
N LEU A 137 -4.94 -7.55 1.67
CA LEU A 137 -6.24 -8.01 1.16
C LEU A 137 -6.44 -9.49 1.44
N GLU A 138 -7.63 -9.86 1.88
CA GLU A 138 -7.98 -11.27 2.11
C GLU A 138 -8.04 -12.07 0.81
N TYR A 139 -8.54 -11.44 -0.28
CA TYR A 139 -8.68 -12.01 -1.61
C TYR A 139 -7.86 -11.23 -2.66
N PRO A 140 -6.52 -11.28 -2.61
CA PRO A 140 -5.68 -10.44 -3.48
C PRO A 140 -5.84 -10.75 -4.98
N LYS A 141 -6.14 -12.01 -5.35
CA LYS A 141 -6.42 -12.35 -6.76
C LYS A 141 -7.74 -11.76 -7.23
N GLU A 142 -8.74 -11.69 -6.37
CA GLU A 142 -10.04 -11.09 -6.74
C GLU A 142 -9.88 -9.57 -6.93
N ALA A 143 -9.07 -8.92 -6.10
CA ALA A 143 -8.70 -7.52 -6.30
C ALA A 143 -7.99 -7.31 -7.65
N LEU A 144 -7.02 -8.15 -8.01
CA LEU A 144 -6.34 -8.06 -9.30
C LEU A 144 -7.29 -8.24 -10.48
N LYS A 145 -8.27 -9.17 -10.40
CA LYS A 145 -9.31 -9.33 -11.43
C LYS A 145 -10.20 -8.09 -11.53
N GLU A 146 -10.59 -7.52 -10.40
CA GLU A 146 -11.40 -6.31 -10.35
C GLU A 146 -10.64 -5.12 -10.96
N TRP A 147 -9.38 -4.93 -10.60
CA TRP A 147 -8.55 -3.88 -11.19
C TRP A 147 -8.41 -4.08 -12.72
N LYS A 148 -8.27 -5.33 -13.18
CA LYS A 148 -8.25 -5.65 -14.63
C LYS A 148 -9.56 -5.28 -15.32
N ARG A 149 -10.71 -5.55 -14.69
CA ARG A 149 -12.04 -5.18 -15.22
C ARG A 149 -12.16 -3.67 -15.41
N LEU A 150 -11.60 -2.90 -14.46
CA LEU A 150 -11.68 -1.44 -14.44
C LEU A 150 -10.71 -0.77 -15.42
N LEU A 151 -9.62 -1.44 -15.81
CA LEU A 151 -8.65 -0.91 -16.77
C LEU A 151 -9.23 -0.88 -18.18
N LYS A 152 -8.99 0.25 -18.87
CA LYS A 152 -9.16 0.33 -20.32
C LYS A 152 -8.19 -0.60 -21.05
N ASP A 153 -8.44 -0.89 -22.32
CA ASP A 153 -7.63 -1.83 -23.11
C ASP A 153 -6.15 -1.43 -23.22
N ASP A 154 -5.86 -0.12 -23.20
CA ASP A 154 -4.51 0.45 -23.20
C ASP A 154 -4.07 0.96 -21.81
N GLY A 155 -4.82 0.62 -20.77
CA GLY A 155 -4.57 1.03 -19.40
C GLY A 155 -3.46 0.22 -18.73
N HIS A 156 -2.81 0.85 -17.75
CA HIS A 156 -1.77 0.22 -16.92
C HIS A 156 -2.18 0.14 -15.46
N VAL A 157 -1.76 -0.92 -14.79
CA VAL A 157 -1.69 -0.96 -13.33
C VAL A 157 -0.23 -0.86 -12.90
N THR A 158 0.04 -0.02 -11.89
CA THR A 158 1.34 0.07 -11.24
C THR A 158 1.13 0.02 -9.73
N TYR A 159 1.71 -0.97 -9.07
CA TYR A 159 1.64 -1.02 -7.62
C TYR A 159 3.00 -1.31 -6.97
N PHE A 160 3.10 -0.89 -5.73
CA PHE A 160 4.29 -0.99 -4.88
C PHE A 160 3.94 -1.74 -3.62
N ASP A 161 4.76 -2.73 -3.25
CA ASP A 161 4.53 -3.52 -2.05
C ASP A 161 5.83 -4.19 -1.59
N ALA A 162 5.81 -4.90 -0.47
CA ALA A 162 6.96 -5.65 0.04
C ALA A 162 6.51 -6.92 0.77
N ASN A 163 7.48 -7.73 1.19
CA ASN A 163 7.26 -8.91 2.02
C ASN A 163 7.05 -8.52 3.50
N TRP A 164 6.03 -7.67 3.78
CA TRP A 164 5.85 -7.05 5.09
C TRP A 164 5.71 -8.04 6.23
N CYS A 165 5.07 -9.18 5.98
CA CYS A 165 4.69 -10.15 7.00
C CYS A 165 5.30 -11.54 6.82
N LEU A 166 6.17 -11.75 5.82
CA LEU A 166 6.79 -13.05 5.54
C LEU A 166 7.60 -13.56 6.75
N HIS A 167 8.21 -12.66 7.51
CA HIS A 167 8.95 -12.96 8.74
C HIS A 167 8.10 -13.68 9.82
N LEU A 168 6.77 -13.65 9.73
CA LEU A 168 5.88 -14.38 10.64
C LEU A 168 5.84 -15.88 10.35
N PHE A 169 6.37 -16.33 9.20
CA PHE A 169 6.29 -17.70 8.68
C PHE A 169 7.63 -18.25 8.19
N ASP A 170 8.64 -17.41 8.02
CA ASP A 170 9.96 -17.75 7.52
C ASP A 170 11.01 -17.33 8.57
N GLU A 171 11.75 -18.29 9.11
CA GLU A 171 12.70 -18.07 10.21
C GLU A 171 13.93 -17.26 9.73
N GLU A 172 14.44 -17.54 8.53
CA GLU A 172 15.55 -16.78 7.95
C GLU A 172 15.17 -15.32 7.71
N GLN A 173 13.96 -15.09 7.20
CA GLN A 173 13.43 -13.74 7.02
C GLN A 173 13.22 -13.02 8.36
N ASN A 174 12.79 -13.75 9.39
CA ASN A 174 12.64 -13.18 10.73
C ASN A 174 13.98 -12.76 11.35
N GLU A 175 15.02 -13.56 11.16
CA GLU A 175 16.38 -13.21 11.62
C GLU A 175 16.88 -11.92 10.91
N LYS A 176 16.67 -11.81 9.59
CA LYS A 176 17.05 -10.61 8.82
C LYS A 176 16.31 -9.37 9.27
N VAL A 177 15.00 -9.46 9.52
CA VAL A 177 14.19 -8.34 10.04
C VAL A 177 14.68 -7.91 11.43
N ASN A 178 15.00 -8.86 12.30
CA ASN A 178 15.56 -8.54 13.61
C ASN A 178 16.96 -7.89 13.54
N GLU A 179 17.77 -8.26 12.55
CA GLU A 179 19.06 -7.61 12.29
C GLU A 179 18.86 -6.17 11.80
N ASP A 180 17.94 -5.93 10.86
CA ASP A 180 17.59 -4.57 10.39
C ASP A 180 17.18 -3.69 11.56
N MET A 181 16.33 -4.19 12.47
CA MET A 181 15.90 -3.46 13.65
C MET A 181 17.05 -3.09 14.59
N LYS A 182 18.00 -4.01 14.82
CA LYS A 182 19.22 -3.73 15.62
C LYS A 182 20.09 -2.65 14.96
N ASN A 183 20.20 -2.69 13.63
CA ASN A 183 20.97 -1.69 12.88
C ASN A 183 20.32 -0.30 12.99
N VAL A 184 18.98 -0.22 12.96
CA VAL A 184 18.24 1.03 13.24
C VAL A 184 18.54 1.54 14.66
N GLU A 185 18.46 0.67 15.68
CA GLU A 185 18.79 1.04 17.07
C GLU A 185 20.20 1.63 17.19
N THR A 186 21.16 1.07 16.48
CA THR A 186 22.55 1.54 16.49
C THR A 186 22.65 2.94 15.89
N LEU A 187 22.00 3.21 14.76
CA LEU A 187 21.96 4.52 14.12
C LEU A 187 21.36 5.61 15.02
N PHE A 188 20.34 5.27 15.81
CA PHE A 188 19.65 6.23 16.68
C PHE A 188 20.32 6.46 18.03
N ASN A 189 21.17 5.52 18.51
CA ASN A 189 21.84 5.66 19.81
C ASN A 189 22.94 6.71 19.80
N GLU A 190 23.38 7.18 18.64
CA GLU A 190 24.43 8.18 18.49
C GLU A 190 23.95 9.64 18.72
N ASP A 191 22.61 9.87 18.73
CA ASP A 191 22.02 11.21 18.89
C ASP A 191 20.88 11.22 19.93
N MET A 192 20.88 12.23 20.82
CA MET A 192 19.88 12.36 21.91
C MET A 192 18.46 12.64 21.41
N GLU A 193 18.31 13.39 20.34
CA GLU A 193 17.01 13.70 19.71
C GLU A 193 16.38 12.44 19.11
N ASN A 194 17.20 11.55 18.60
CA ASN A 194 16.79 10.27 18.04
C ASN A 194 16.31 9.26 19.11
N LYS A 195 16.74 9.38 20.38
CA LYS A 195 16.28 8.47 21.46
C LYS A 195 14.81 8.63 21.80
N GLU A 196 14.25 9.82 21.67
CA GLU A 196 12.82 10.06 21.89
C GLU A 196 11.99 9.49 20.73
N ILE A 197 12.47 9.65 19.50
CA ILE A 197 11.87 9.05 18.31
C ILE A 197 11.85 7.52 18.43
N LEU A 198 12.96 6.92 18.88
CA LEU A 198 13.06 5.48 19.10
C LEU A 198 12.09 4.99 20.19
N ARG A 199 11.97 5.71 21.31
CA ARG A 199 11.01 5.39 22.37
C ARG A 199 9.57 5.44 21.89
N ASN A 200 9.21 6.42 21.08
CA ASN A 200 7.89 6.55 20.51
C ASN A 200 7.60 5.44 19.52
N TYR A 201 8.57 5.10 18.67
CA TYR A 201 8.49 3.94 17.77
C TYR A 201 8.23 2.63 18.53
N TYR A 202 9.02 2.32 19.57
CA TYR A 202 8.80 1.10 20.39
C TYR A 202 7.49 1.11 21.16
N LYS A 203 7.02 2.26 21.61
CA LYS A 203 5.73 2.39 22.26
C LYS A 203 4.60 2.12 21.26
N GLU A 204 4.74 2.60 20.04
CA GLU A 204 3.81 2.39 18.95
C GLU A 204 3.79 0.93 18.48
N THR A 205 4.95 0.27 18.33
CA THR A 205 5.07 -1.13 17.94
C THR A 205 4.47 -2.12 18.97
N LYS A 206 4.30 -1.70 20.20
CA LYS A 206 3.65 -2.47 21.28
C LYS A 206 2.19 -2.09 21.49
N SER A 207 1.63 -1.22 20.65
CA SER A 207 0.23 -0.86 20.76
C SER A 207 -0.67 -2.08 20.52
N LYS A 208 -1.86 -2.05 21.12
CA LYS A 208 -2.85 -3.12 20.96
C LYS A 208 -3.22 -3.33 19.49
N GLU A 209 -3.32 -2.24 18.75
CA GLU A 209 -3.69 -2.23 17.33
C GLU A 209 -2.64 -2.92 16.45
N ILE A 210 -1.36 -2.73 16.74
CA ILE A 210 -0.26 -3.42 16.01
C ILE A 210 -0.24 -4.90 16.34
N LEU A 211 -0.48 -5.28 17.60
CA LEU A 211 -0.59 -6.68 17.98
C LEU A 211 -1.80 -7.35 17.32
N GLU A 212 -2.93 -6.66 17.25
CA GLU A 212 -4.13 -7.11 16.53
C GLU A 212 -3.83 -7.28 15.02
N LEU A 213 -3.12 -6.34 14.39
CA LEU A 213 -2.68 -6.48 13.00
C LEU A 213 -1.81 -7.72 12.80
N GLY A 214 -0.86 -8.01 13.70
CA GLY A 214 -0.02 -9.20 13.63
C GLY A 214 -0.85 -10.50 13.66
N ALA A 215 -1.93 -10.52 14.45
CA ALA A 215 -2.85 -11.65 14.49
C ALA A 215 -3.68 -11.77 13.19
N ILE A 216 -4.08 -10.66 12.60
CA ILE A 216 -4.78 -10.61 11.30
C ILE A 216 -3.82 -11.04 10.18
N ALA A 217 -2.60 -10.49 10.14
CA ALA A 217 -1.58 -10.80 9.15
C ALA A 217 -1.31 -12.30 9.03
N LYS A 218 -1.32 -13.02 10.14
CA LYS A 218 -1.19 -14.50 10.14
C LYS A 218 -2.32 -15.23 9.40
N LYS A 219 -3.47 -14.58 9.17
CA LYS A 219 -4.61 -15.13 8.45
C LYS A 219 -4.58 -14.76 6.95
N LEU A 220 -3.81 -13.74 6.56
CA LEU A 220 -3.75 -13.23 5.20
C LEU A 220 -2.90 -14.12 4.28
N VAL A 221 -3.35 -14.25 3.04
CA VAL A 221 -2.73 -15.12 2.02
C VAL A 221 -1.29 -14.70 1.75
N LEU A 222 -1.07 -13.40 1.49
CA LEU A 222 0.23 -12.89 1.04
C LEU A 222 1.28 -12.79 2.13
N SER A 223 0.91 -13.01 3.39
CA SER A 223 1.88 -13.08 4.49
C SER A 223 2.81 -14.30 4.41
N LYS A 224 2.40 -15.33 3.65
CA LYS A 224 3.15 -16.60 3.48
C LYS A 224 3.82 -16.71 2.11
N GLU A 225 3.53 -15.80 1.22
CA GLU A 225 3.98 -15.86 -0.16
C GLU A 225 5.25 -15.03 -0.36
N VAL A 226 6.17 -15.55 -1.17
CA VAL A 226 7.36 -14.80 -1.58
C VAL A 226 6.99 -13.87 -2.72
N ARG A 227 7.09 -12.58 -2.48
CA ARG A 227 6.76 -11.52 -3.43
C ARG A 227 8.06 -10.85 -3.94
N PRO A 228 8.11 -10.40 -5.20
CA PRO A 228 7.03 -10.28 -6.18
C PRO A 228 6.79 -11.53 -7.04
N ALA A 229 7.40 -12.68 -6.75
CA ALA A 229 7.23 -13.90 -7.56
C ALA A 229 5.75 -14.36 -7.62
N TRP A 230 5.06 -14.34 -6.48
CA TRP A 230 3.62 -14.60 -6.40
C TRP A 230 2.82 -13.63 -7.27
N ASP A 231 3.17 -12.35 -7.22
CA ASP A 231 2.46 -11.27 -7.95
C ASP A 231 2.51 -11.48 -9.45
N VAL A 232 3.69 -11.76 -9.99
CA VAL A 232 3.90 -12.03 -11.42
C VAL A 232 3.05 -13.21 -11.87
N LYS A 233 3.00 -14.29 -11.08
CA LYS A 233 2.16 -15.46 -11.38
C LYS A 233 0.67 -15.11 -11.33
N ALA A 234 0.22 -14.45 -10.28
CA ALA A 234 -1.17 -14.08 -10.08
C ALA A 234 -1.68 -13.12 -11.16
N LEU A 235 -0.88 -12.12 -11.55
CA LEU A 235 -1.23 -11.20 -12.63
C LEU A 235 -1.42 -11.94 -13.97
N LYS A 236 -0.51 -12.85 -14.33
CA LYS A 236 -0.65 -13.66 -15.54
C LYS A 236 -1.92 -14.52 -15.51
N GLU A 237 -2.24 -15.13 -14.37
CA GLU A 237 -3.47 -15.91 -14.18
C GLU A 237 -4.74 -15.02 -14.27
N CYS A 238 -4.63 -13.73 -13.95
CA CYS A 238 -5.70 -12.74 -14.10
C CYS A 238 -5.74 -12.07 -15.49
N GLY A 239 -4.90 -12.51 -16.44
CA GLY A 239 -4.91 -12.02 -17.82
C GLY A 239 -4.16 -10.72 -18.05
N TYR A 240 -3.19 -10.40 -17.21
CA TYR A 240 -2.30 -9.26 -17.40
C TYR A 240 -1.04 -9.63 -18.18
N ASP A 241 -0.57 -8.71 -19.01
CA ASP A 241 0.77 -8.69 -19.57
C ASP A 241 1.70 -7.89 -18.66
N ILE A 242 2.77 -8.52 -18.18
CA ILE A 242 3.77 -7.85 -17.32
C ILE A 242 4.66 -6.94 -18.18
N ILE A 243 4.69 -5.65 -17.86
CA ILE A 243 5.55 -4.67 -18.54
C ILE A 243 6.88 -4.57 -17.81
N LYS A 244 6.86 -4.50 -16.47
CA LYS A 244 8.07 -4.30 -15.67
C LYS A 244 7.89 -4.87 -14.26
N VAL A 245 8.96 -5.42 -13.71
CA VAL A 245 9.14 -5.70 -12.30
C VAL A 245 10.44 -5.06 -11.84
N GLU A 246 10.40 -4.31 -10.75
CA GLU A 246 11.55 -3.71 -10.09
C GLU A 246 11.57 -4.16 -8.64
N GLU A 247 12.62 -4.87 -8.24
CA GLU A 247 12.67 -5.56 -6.96
C GLU A 247 13.04 -4.65 -5.78
N ASP A 248 13.67 -3.50 -6.05
CA ASP A 248 14.05 -2.54 -5.01
C ASP A 248 13.81 -1.09 -5.46
N MET A 249 12.63 -0.60 -5.12
CA MET A 249 12.26 0.81 -5.27
C MET A 249 12.76 1.68 -4.12
N GLY A 250 13.09 1.08 -2.97
CA GLY A 250 13.59 1.79 -1.79
C GLY A 250 14.82 2.65 -2.09
N ARG A 251 15.69 2.17 -2.99
CA ARG A 251 16.86 2.94 -3.44
C ARG A 251 16.54 4.32 -4.04
N TYR A 252 15.30 4.53 -4.54
CA TYR A 252 14.87 5.79 -5.15
C TYR A 252 14.03 6.67 -4.22
N VAL A 253 13.27 6.04 -3.31
CA VAL A 253 12.20 6.71 -2.56
C VAL A 253 12.38 6.65 -1.04
N TRP A 254 13.33 5.89 -0.53
CA TRP A 254 13.63 5.80 0.89
C TRP A 254 14.82 6.69 1.28
N ASP A 255 14.71 7.32 2.44
CA ASP A 255 15.85 7.93 3.10
C ASP A 255 16.77 6.86 3.72
N GLU A 256 17.92 7.26 4.23
CA GLU A 256 18.93 6.32 4.73
C GLU A 256 18.41 5.46 5.91
N LYS A 257 17.56 6.04 6.78
CA LYS A 257 16.92 5.30 7.86
C LYS A 257 16.02 4.21 7.31
N GLN A 258 15.11 4.56 6.40
CA GLN A 258 14.18 3.61 5.81
C GLN A 258 14.89 2.49 5.03
N LYS A 259 16.02 2.80 4.38
CA LYS A 259 16.86 1.80 3.70
C LYS A 259 17.45 0.78 4.67
N VAL A 260 17.88 1.23 5.86
CA VAL A 260 18.39 0.32 6.90
C VAL A 260 17.25 -0.49 7.50
N GLU A 261 16.16 0.15 7.88
CA GLU A 261 14.98 -0.45 8.52
C GLU A 261 14.33 -1.55 7.66
N ASN A 262 14.35 -1.37 6.35
CA ASN A 262 13.66 -2.26 5.41
C ASN A 262 14.61 -2.99 4.45
N LYS A 263 15.89 -3.12 4.79
CA LYS A 263 16.90 -3.77 3.97
C LYS A 263 16.51 -5.20 3.57
N SER A 264 15.94 -5.95 4.50
CA SER A 264 15.46 -7.33 4.29
C SER A 264 14.08 -7.42 3.65
N ARG A 265 13.36 -6.31 3.52
CA ARG A 265 12.01 -6.22 2.95
C ARG A 265 11.96 -5.13 1.89
N PRO A 266 12.73 -5.24 0.79
CA PRO A 266 12.78 -4.21 -0.24
C PRO A 266 11.39 -3.94 -0.82
N LEU A 267 11.10 -2.65 -1.05
CA LEU A 267 9.89 -2.22 -1.73
C LEU A 267 10.03 -2.57 -3.21
N PHE A 268 9.19 -3.44 -3.73
CA PHE A 268 9.15 -3.74 -5.15
C PHE A 268 8.05 -2.96 -5.88
N MET A 269 8.17 -2.88 -7.19
CA MET A 269 7.15 -2.34 -8.09
C MET A 269 6.81 -3.36 -9.18
N VAL A 270 5.53 -3.49 -9.48
CA VAL A 270 5.04 -4.23 -10.65
C VAL A 270 4.24 -3.29 -11.54
N VAL A 271 4.51 -3.33 -12.83
CA VAL A 271 3.75 -2.65 -13.89
C VAL A 271 3.19 -3.69 -14.84
N ALA A 272 1.90 -3.64 -15.08
CA ALA A 272 1.21 -4.58 -15.98
C ALA A 272 0.06 -3.87 -16.74
N LYS A 273 -0.42 -4.51 -17.81
CA LYS A 273 -1.54 -4.04 -18.63
C LYS A 273 -2.52 -5.17 -18.99
#